data_57b537c1e3dfaddd904f371eb93380ff
#
_entry.id   57b537c1e3dfaddd904f371eb93380ff
#
_cell.length_a   1.000
_cell.length_b   1.000
_cell.length_c   1.000
_cell.angle_alpha   90.00
_cell.angle_beta   90.00
_cell.angle_gamma   90.00
#
_symmetry.space_group_name_H-M   'P 1'
#
loop_
_entity.id
_entity.type
_entity.pdbx_description
1 polymer ?
#
loop_
_entity_poly.entity_id
_entity_poly.type
_entity_poly.pdbx_seq_one_letter_code
_entity_poly.pdbx_strand_id
1 'polypeptide(L)'
;MSSKALPADDARRKRPNILIILCDEMRYPTVYESEELKAYRKEFLKTQELLRRNGLEFHRHYAASVACVPSRASLYTGQYPSLHGVTQTTGAAKSAPDPSVYWLDPNNVPTMGEYFRTGGYRTF
;
A
#
# COMPACT_ATOMS: atom_id res chain seq x y z
N MET A 1 1.27 -14.12 -31.26
CA MET A 1 1.86 -12.95 -30.60
C MET A 1 3.24 -13.34 -30.15
N SER A 2 4.30 -12.80 -30.78
CA SER A 2 5.70 -13.19 -30.52
C SER A 2 6.15 -12.54 -29.21
N SER A 3 6.44 -13.34 -28.19
CA SER A 3 7.09 -12.91 -26.97
C SER A 3 8.52 -12.47 -27.32
N LYS A 4 8.76 -11.17 -27.37
CA LYS A 4 10.11 -10.64 -27.48
C LYS A 4 10.84 -10.91 -26.16
N ALA A 5 11.78 -11.85 -26.16
CA ALA A 5 12.66 -12.04 -25.03
C ALA A 5 13.41 -10.72 -24.73
N LEU A 6 13.39 -10.29 -23.48
CA LEU A 6 14.16 -9.13 -23.04
C LEU A 6 15.68 -9.40 -23.24
N PRO A 7 16.44 -8.41 -23.68
CA PRO A 7 17.88 -8.59 -23.92
C PRO A 7 18.62 -8.98 -22.63
N ALA A 8 19.61 -9.87 -22.77
CA ALA A 8 20.41 -10.45 -21.66
C ALA A 8 21.13 -9.42 -20.78
N ASP A 9 21.25 -8.18 -21.20
CA ASP A 9 21.86 -7.09 -20.43
C ASP A 9 20.96 -6.58 -19.27
N ASP A 10 19.68 -6.88 -19.30
CA ASP A 10 18.73 -6.52 -18.23
C ASP A 10 18.87 -7.42 -16.98
N ALA A 11 19.47 -8.60 -17.11
CA ALA A 11 19.75 -9.51 -15.99
C ALA A 11 20.85 -8.99 -15.03
N ARG A 12 21.64 -8.00 -15.43
CA ARG A 12 22.70 -7.37 -14.62
C ARG A 12 22.27 -6.11 -13.88
N ARG A 13 21.06 -5.59 -14.10
CA ARG A 13 20.54 -4.47 -13.31
C ARG A 13 20.40 -4.94 -11.87
N LYS A 14 21.17 -4.34 -10.97
CA LYS A 14 21.03 -4.56 -9.53
C LYS A 14 19.59 -4.22 -9.15
N ARG A 15 18.88 -5.19 -8.61
CA ARG A 15 17.51 -4.98 -8.10
C ARG A 15 17.55 -3.90 -7.02
N PRO A 16 16.73 -2.86 -7.10
CA PRO A 16 16.71 -1.81 -6.09
C PRO A 16 16.19 -2.35 -4.76
N ASN A 17 16.67 -1.81 -3.66
CA ASN A 17 15.99 -1.98 -2.38
C ASN A 17 14.65 -1.23 -2.41
N ILE A 18 13.63 -1.81 -1.80
CA ILE A 18 12.27 -1.24 -1.74
C ILE A 18 11.93 -1.02 -0.29
N LEU A 19 11.60 0.22 0.06
CA LEU A 19 11.09 0.61 1.37
C LEU A 19 9.66 1.12 1.21
N ILE A 20 8.73 0.49 1.92
CA ILE A 20 7.32 0.92 1.97
C ILE A 20 7.07 1.54 3.34
N ILE A 21 6.68 2.81 3.35
CA ILE A 21 6.29 3.54 4.55
C ILE A 21 4.79 3.80 4.46
N LEU A 22 4.03 3.28 5.40
CA LEU A 22 2.58 3.41 5.46
C LEU A 22 2.19 4.20 6.72
N CYS A 23 1.58 5.37 6.53
CA CYS A 23 1.01 6.14 7.62
C CYS A 23 -0.46 5.79 7.79
N ASP A 24 -0.85 5.44 9.02
CA ASP A 24 -2.25 5.20 9.35
C ASP A 24 -3.04 6.51 9.38
N GLU A 25 -4.31 6.47 9.03
CA GLU A 25 -5.26 7.59 9.05
C GLU A 25 -4.83 8.86 8.28
N MET A 26 -3.73 8.82 7.55
CA MET A 26 -3.29 9.94 6.73
C MET A 26 -4.06 10.02 5.43
N ARG A 27 -4.86 11.07 5.27
CA ARG A 27 -5.59 11.33 4.03
C ARG A 27 -4.97 12.48 3.23
N TYR A 28 -5.28 12.52 1.96
CA TYR A 28 -4.96 13.68 1.11
C TYR A 28 -5.64 14.94 1.66
N PRO A 29 -4.97 16.11 1.66
CA PRO A 29 -5.56 17.36 2.11
C PRO A 29 -6.85 17.69 1.37
N THR A 30 -7.83 18.15 2.12
CA THR A 30 -9.11 18.54 1.55
C THR A 30 -9.00 19.87 0.80
N VAL A 31 -9.87 20.10 -0.18
CA VAL A 31 -9.89 21.34 -0.98
C VAL A 31 -10.22 22.59 -0.15
N TYR A 32 -10.85 22.40 1.01
CA TYR A 32 -11.21 23.47 1.96
C TYR A 32 -10.20 23.61 3.11
N GLU A 33 -9.03 23.00 2.99
CA GLU A 33 -7.96 23.17 3.98
C GLU A 33 -7.50 24.66 4.00
N SER A 34 -7.41 25.23 5.21
CA SER A 34 -6.99 26.62 5.38
C SER A 34 -5.52 26.83 4.98
N GLU A 35 -5.16 28.05 4.62
CA GLU A 35 -3.76 28.40 4.31
C GLU A 35 -2.83 28.18 5.52
N GLU A 36 -3.34 28.35 6.75
CA GLU A 36 -2.61 28.07 7.99
C GLU A 36 -2.24 26.59 8.11
N LEU A 37 -3.19 25.69 7.81
CA LEU A 37 -2.94 24.25 7.83
C LEU A 37 -1.95 23.85 6.72
N LYS A 38 -2.03 24.45 5.57
CA LYS A 38 -1.06 24.25 4.48
C LYS A 38 0.35 24.70 4.90
N ALA A 39 0.45 25.87 5.52
CA ALA A 39 1.71 26.38 6.04
C ALA A 39 2.28 25.46 7.14
N TYR A 40 1.43 25.02 8.07
CA TYR A 40 1.79 24.06 9.12
C TYR A 40 2.37 22.77 8.54
N ARG A 41 1.69 22.17 7.56
CA ARG A 41 2.20 20.95 6.89
C ARG A 41 3.57 21.16 6.29
N LYS A 42 3.76 22.26 5.59
CA LYS A 42 5.03 22.60 4.93
C LYS A 42 6.16 22.80 5.95
N GLU A 43 5.84 23.36 7.10
CA GLU A 43 6.82 23.65 8.16
C GLU A 43 7.18 22.38 8.94
N PHE A 44 6.20 21.57 9.32
CA PHE A 44 6.39 20.46 10.26
C PHE A 44 6.54 19.10 9.60
N LEU A 45 5.95 18.88 8.40
CA LEU A 45 6.04 17.61 7.70
C LEU A 45 7.19 17.59 6.67
N LYS A 46 8.39 17.94 7.11
CA LYS A 46 9.58 18.10 6.25
C LYS A 46 9.97 16.83 5.48
N THR A 47 9.71 15.65 6.05
CA THR A 47 9.96 14.38 5.37
C THR A 47 9.07 14.21 4.15
N GLN A 48 7.80 14.63 4.24
CA GLN A 48 6.90 14.60 3.07
C GLN A 48 7.38 15.55 1.98
N GLU A 49 7.82 16.75 2.34
CA GLU A 49 8.39 17.71 1.39
C GLU A 49 9.67 17.16 0.72
N LEU A 50 10.51 16.46 1.48
CA LEU A 50 11.70 15.81 0.93
C LEU A 50 11.33 14.72 -0.09
N LEU A 51 10.36 13.87 0.23
CA LEU A 51 9.86 12.82 -0.65
C LEU A 51 9.23 13.40 -1.92
N ARG A 52 8.43 14.46 -1.79
CA ARG A 52 7.81 15.16 -2.92
C ARG A 52 8.83 15.75 -3.88
N ARG A 53 9.91 16.35 -3.38
CA ARG A 53 10.97 16.94 -4.21
C ARG A 53 11.76 15.90 -5.00
N ASN A 54 11.88 14.70 -4.48
CA ASN A 54 12.73 13.66 -5.04
C ASN A 54 11.94 12.47 -5.62
N GLY A 55 10.62 12.55 -5.64
CA GLY A 55 9.75 11.48 -6.05
C GLY A 55 8.57 11.94 -6.91
N LEU A 56 7.69 11.01 -7.20
CA LEU A 56 6.44 11.25 -7.90
C LEU A 56 5.30 11.27 -6.88
N GLU A 57 4.51 12.34 -6.87
CA GLU A 57 3.32 12.47 -6.02
C GLU A 57 2.06 12.16 -6.80
N PHE A 58 1.25 11.25 -6.27
CA PHE A 58 -0.03 10.87 -6.86
C PHE A 58 -1.18 11.60 -6.16
N HIS A 59 -1.80 12.57 -6.83
CA HIS A 59 -2.91 13.37 -6.28
C HIS A 59 -4.27 12.68 -6.36
N ARG A 60 -4.41 11.63 -7.18
CA ARG A 60 -5.67 10.90 -7.42
C ARG A 60 -5.46 9.40 -7.21
N HIS A 61 -4.87 9.05 -6.10
CA HIS A 61 -4.72 7.67 -5.67
C HIS A 61 -5.81 7.35 -4.64
N TYR A 62 -6.63 6.34 -4.92
CA TYR A 62 -7.78 6.00 -4.10
C TYR A 62 -7.55 4.67 -3.37
N ALA A 63 -7.91 4.63 -2.09
CA ALA A 63 -7.92 3.39 -1.34
C ALA A 63 -9.07 2.48 -1.78
N ALA A 64 -8.85 1.17 -1.78
CA ALA A 64 -9.88 0.20 -2.14
C ALA A 64 -10.94 0.04 -1.05
N SER A 65 -10.67 0.49 0.16
CA SER A 65 -11.60 0.52 1.29
C SER A 65 -11.25 1.67 2.23
N VAL A 66 -12.23 2.20 2.94
CA VAL A 66 -12.04 3.24 3.96
C VAL A 66 -11.63 2.66 5.32
N ALA A 67 -11.83 1.37 5.55
CA ALA A 67 -11.43 0.70 6.77
C ALA A 67 -9.99 0.17 6.66
N CYS A 68 -9.21 0.26 7.75
CA CYS A 68 -7.78 -0.03 7.75
C CYS A 68 -7.45 -1.48 7.33
N VAL A 69 -8.10 -2.49 7.91
CA VAL A 69 -7.79 -3.91 7.61
C VAL A 69 -8.13 -4.27 6.17
N PRO A 70 -9.32 -4.01 5.62
CA PRO A 70 -9.62 -4.26 4.21
C PRO A 70 -8.73 -3.47 3.24
N SER A 71 -8.43 -2.21 3.56
CA SER A 71 -7.55 -1.37 2.74
C SER A 71 -6.13 -1.92 2.69
N ARG A 72 -5.59 -2.34 3.83
CA ARG A 72 -4.26 -2.97 3.90
C ARG A 72 -4.23 -4.33 3.21
N ALA A 73 -5.28 -5.15 3.38
CA ALA A 73 -5.39 -6.41 2.65
C ALA A 73 -5.36 -6.17 1.13
N SER A 74 -6.09 -5.17 0.64
CA SER A 74 -6.06 -4.79 -0.78
C SER A 74 -4.67 -4.31 -1.22
N LEU A 75 -3.99 -3.51 -0.39
CA LEU A 75 -2.62 -3.04 -0.68
C LEU A 75 -1.64 -4.21 -0.80
N TYR A 76 -1.71 -5.16 0.12
CA TYR A 76 -0.77 -6.29 0.15
C TYR A 76 -1.06 -7.37 -0.89
N THR A 77 -2.30 -7.52 -1.34
CA THR A 77 -2.69 -8.56 -2.31
C THR A 77 -2.84 -8.05 -3.73
N GLY A 78 -3.00 -6.73 -3.91
CA GLY A 78 -3.37 -6.14 -5.20
C GLY A 78 -4.81 -6.45 -5.62
N GLN A 79 -5.64 -6.96 -4.72
CA GLN A 79 -7.03 -7.36 -4.97
C GLN A 79 -8.02 -6.45 -4.25
N TYR A 80 -9.24 -6.35 -4.77
CA TYR A 80 -10.34 -5.67 -4.08
C TYR A 80 -10.93 -6.53 -2.97
N PRO A 81 -11.57 -5.93 -1.94
CA PRO A 81 -12.21 -6.65 -0.84
C PRO A 81 -13.20 -7.73 -1.29
N SER A 82 -13.87 -7.53 -2.41
CA SER A 82 -14.77 -8.52 -3.01
C SER A 82 -14.08 -9.80 -3.49
N LEU A 83 -12.77 -9.75 -3.75
CA LEU A 83 -11.98 -10.90 -4.19
C LEU A 83 -11.27 -11.57 -3.02
N HIS A 84 -10.59 -10.81 -2.16
CA HIS A 84 -9.86 -11.40 -1.03
C HIS A 84 -10.73 -11.67 0.20
N GLY A 85 -12.00 -11.22 0.22
CA GLY A 85 -12.97 -11.51 1.26
C GLY A 85 -12.83 -10.74 2.58
N VAL A 86 -11.73 -10.03 2.80
CA VAL A 86 -11.52 -9.23 4.02
C VAL A 86 -12.29 -7.92 3.90
N THR A 87 -13.44 -7.85 4.55
CA THR A 87 -14.37 -6.72 4.44
C THR A 87 -14.56 -5.95 5.76
N GLN A 88 -14.06 -6.49 6.86
CA GLN A 88 -14.27 -5.96 8.20
C GLN A 88 -12.95 -5.68 8.92
N THR A 89 -13.01 -4.76 9.86
CA THR A 89 -11.91 -4.44 10.77
C THR A 89 -12.27 -4.93 12.16
N THR A 90 -11.33 -5.56 12.87
CA THR A 90 -11.43 -5.82 14.30
C THR A 90 -11.38 -4.51 15.09
N GLY A 91 -12.04 -4.46 16.23
CA GLY A 91 -12.06 -3.25 17.07
C GLY A 91 -13.05 -3.37 18.22
N ALA A 92 -13.45 -2.26 18.79
CA ALA A 92 -14.37 -2.23 19.94
C ALA A 92 -15.73 -2.92 19.66
N ALA A 93 -16.19 -2.90 18.41
CA ALA A 93 -17.47 -3.51 18.02
C ALA A 93 -17.34 -4.95 17.49
N LYS A 94 -16.13 -5.41 17.15
CA LYS A 94 -15.89 -6.74 16.57
C LYS A 94 -14.54 -7.29 17.03
N SER A 95 -14.58 -8.46 17.65
CA SER A 95 -13.39 -9.18 18.08
C SER A 95 -12.86 -10.10 16.97
N ALA A 96 -11.60 -10.52 17.08
CA ALA A 96 -10.98 -11.42 16.11
C ALA A 96 -11.76 -12.73 15.87
N PRO A 97 -12.37 -13.38 16.89
CA PRO A 97 -13.17 -14.57 16.69
C PRO A 97 -14.59 -14.32 16.18
N ASP A 98 -14.99 -13.08 15.92
CA ASP A 98 -16.31 -12.77 15.37
C ASP A 98 -16.44 -13.39 13.96
N PRO A 99 -17.50 -14.19 13.68
CA PRO A 99 -17.68 -14.85 12.38
C PRO A 99 -17.76 -13.89 11.18
N SER A 100 -18.07 -12.61 11.43
CA SER A 100 -18.11 -11.58 10.39
C SER A 100 -16.73 -11.01 10.04
N VAL A 101 -15.68 -11.36 10.80
CA VAL A 101 -14.30 -10.92 10.55
C VAL A 101 -13.56 -12.02 9.79
N TYR A 102 -13.27 -11.75 8.53
CA TYR A 102 -12.51 -12.64 7.67
C TYR A 102 -11.04 -12.25 7.64
N TRP A 103 -10.18 -13.25 7.62
CA TRP A 103 -8.74 -13.10 7.47
C TRP A 103 -8.28 -13.57 6.09
N LEU A 104 -7.15 -13.05 5.62
CA LEU A 104 -6.53 -13.58 4.42
C LEU A 104 -6.11 -15.04 4.68
N ASP A 105 -6.52 -15.94 3.78
CA ASP A 105 -6.02 -17.31 3.80
C ASP A 105 -4.61 -17.33 3.21
N PRO A 106 -3.59 -17.69 4.01
CA PRO A 106 -2.20 -17.66 3.56
C PRO A 106 -1.90 -18.65 2.43
N ASN A 107 -2.78 -19.63 2.20
CA ASN A 107 -2.60 -20.62 1.14
C ASN A 107 -3.27 -20.23 -0.17
N ASN A 108 -4.27 -19.35 -0.11
CA ASN A 108 -5.10 -19.05 -1.28
C ASN A 108 -4.91 -17.61 -1.81
N VAL A 109 -4.42 -16.71 -0.99
CA VAL A 109 -4.30 -15.30 -1.38
C VAL A 109 -2.85 -14.84 -1.23
N PRO A 110 -2.05 -14.91 -2.31
CA PRO A 110 -0.66 -14.48 -2.28
C PRO A 110 -0.55 -12.98 -2.01
N THR A 111 0.46 -12.62 -1.24
CA THR A 111 0.73 -11.24 -0.85
C THR A 111 1.91 -10.66 -1.61
N MET A 112 2.04 -9.35 -1.58
CA MET A 112 3.19 -8.62 -2.13
C MET A 112 4.52 -9.18 -1.60
N GLY A 113 4.59 -9.55 -0.31
CA GLY A 113 5.77 -10.16 0.29
C GLY A 113 6.16 -11.48 -0.38
N GLU A 114 5.19 -12.31 -0.77
CA GLU A 114 5.43 -13.57 -1.47
C GLU A 114 5.88 -13.35 -2.90
N TYR A 115 5.28 -12.40 -3.61
CA TYR A 115 5.74 -12.02 -4.94
C TYR A 115 7.18 -11.53 -4.93
N PHE A 116 7.54 -10.68 -3.97
CA PHE A 116 8.91 -10.21 -3.84
C PHE A 116 9.88 -11.34 -3.50
N ARG A 117 9.53 -12.25 -2.59
CA ARG A 117 10.37 -13.42 -2.27
C ARG A 117 10.57 -14.32 -3.49
N THR A 118 9.50 -14.60 -4.25
CA THR A 118 9.60 -15.35 -5.51
C THR A 118 10.50 -14.62 -6.52
N GLY A 119 10.47 -13.30 -6.52
CA GLY A 119 11.37 -12.45 -7.30
C GLY A 119 12.81 -12.40 -6.77
N GLY A 120 13.16 -13.12 -5.69
CA GLY A 120 14.49 -13.19 -5.10
C GLY A 120 14.84 -12.04 -4.16
N TYR A 121 13.84 -11.31 -3.66
CA TYR A 121 14.04 -10.32 -2.59
C TYR A 121 13.99 -10.98 -1.21
N ARG A 122 14.67 -10.38 -0.26
CA ARG A 122 14.45 -10.61 1.16
C ARG A 122 13.36 -9.67 1.64
N THR A 123 12.37 -10.17 2.39
CA THR A 123 11.29 -9.36 2.99
C THR A 123 11.42 -9.39 4.50
N PHE A 124 11.23 -8.26 5.15
CA PHE A 124 11.35 -8.06 6.59
C PHE A 124 10.08 -7.45 7.16
#